data_1582ad51b652b6afd659adc3c1281bf0
#
_entry.id   1582ad51b652b6afd659adc3c1281bf0
#
_cell.length_a   1.000
_cell.length_b   1.000
_cell.length_c   1.000
_cell.angle_alpha   90.00
_cell.angle_beta   90.00
_cell.angle_gamma   90.00
#
_symmetry.space_group_name_H-M   'P 1'
#
loop_
_entity.id
_entity.type
_entity.pdbx_description
1 polymer ?
#
loop_
_entity_poly.entity_id
_entity_poly.type
_entity_poly.pdbx_seq_one_letter_code
_entity_poly.pdbx_strand_id
1 'polypeptide(L)'
;CSIHLFRPGICRLFPLGRYYEDDGFRYFLQVNECSKKDQSKIKVKKWLGIPNLKSYEKYIREWHQFLQTCEEAMKTLDDENQRIFQLYILRTFYQTPYQLCGKEGAEKEDVYLRFYQEFSMRMKKLKEQLGL
;
A
#
# COMPACT_ATOMS: atom_id res chain seq x y z
N CYS A 1 -4.89 9.09 -20.32
CA CYS A 1 -5.66 8.82 -19.09
C CYS A 1 -6.13 10.14 -18.51
N SER A 2 -7.46 10.36 -18.45
CA SER A 2 -8.07 11.61 -17.92
C SER A 2 -7.74 11.88 -16.44
N ILE A 3 -7.44 10.83 -15.68
CA ILE A 3 -7.09 10.92 -14.25
C ILE A 3 -5.58 10.85 -14.00
N HIS A 4 -4.74 11.18 -14.99
CA HIS A 4 -3.29 10.99 -14.90
C HIS A 4 -2.66 11.67 -13.67
N LEU A 5 -3.12 12.87 -13.29
CA LEU A 5 -2.64 13.59 -12.11
C LEU A 5 -3.05 12.94 -10.79
N PHE A 6 -4.14 12.17 -10.79
CA PHE A 6 -4.74 11.51 -9.62
C PHE A 6 -4.57 9.99 -9.65
N ARG A 7 -3.59 9.49 -10.42
CA ARG A 7 -3.36 8.04 -10.56
C ARG A 7 -3.16 7.38 -9.19
N PRO A 8 -3.86 6.27 -8.91
CA PRO A 8 -3.57 5.41 -7.76
C PRO A 8 -2.12 4.92 -7.78
N GLY A 9 -1.60 4.55 -6.62
CA GLY A 9 -0.22 4.06 -6.49
C GLY A 9 0.12 2.89 -7.41
N ILE A 10 -0.83 1.98 -7.63
CA ILE A 10 -0.67 0.85 -8.57
C ILE A 10 -0.50 1.33 -10.02
N CYS A 11 -1.23 2.37 -10.45
CA CYS A 11 -1.09 2.94 -11.78
C CYS A 11 0.21 3.73 -11.96
N ARG A 12 0.76 4.28 -10.87
CA ARG A 12 2.07 4.95 -10.89
C ARG A 12 3.22 3.95 -11.01
N LEU A 13 3.01 2.75 -10.50
CA LEU A 13 4.01 1.69 -10.52
C LEU A 13 4.30 1.22 -11.96
N PHE A 14 3.26 1.02 -12.78
CA PHE A 14 3.42 0.52 -14.17
C PHE A 14 4.44 1.38 -15.00
N PRO A 15 5.36 0.77 -15.74
CA PRO A 15 5.51 -0.66 -16.06
C PRO A 15 6.36 -1.45 -15.07
N LEU A 16 6.57 -0.96 -13.86
CA LEU A 16 7.25 -1.70 -12.82
C LEU A 16 6.28 -2.66 -12.10
N GLY A 17 6.82 -3.79 -11.65
CA GLY A 17 6.20 -4.67 -10.68
C GLY A 17 6.98 -4.67 -9.38
N ARG A 18 6.43 -5.32 -8.34
CA ARG A 18 7.12 -5.65 -7.10
C ARG A 18 7.25 -7.15 -6.97
N TYR A 19 8.46 -7.59 -6.76
CA TYR A 19 8.75 -8.98 -6.40
C TYR A 19 9.02 -9.00 -4.90
N TYR A 20 8.17 -9.68 -4.13
CA TYR A 20 8.28 -9.76 -2.68
C TYR A 20 9.25 -10.89 -2.29
N GLU A 21 10.08 -10.61 -1.33
CA GLU A 21 11.08 -11.48 -0.72
C GLU A 21 10.88 -11.47 0.81
N ASP A 22 11.54 -12.35 1.54
CA ASP A 22 11.35 -12.48 3.00
C ASP A 22 11.56 -11.15 3.76
N ASP A 23 12.55 -10.37 3.35
CA ASP A 23 12.91 -9.10 3.99
C ASP A 23 12.33 -7.85 3.30
N GLY A 24 11.42 -8.02 2.32
CA GLY A 24 10.84 -6.88 1.66
C GLY A 24 10.44 -7.11 0.21
N PHE A 25 10.78 -6.19 -0.67
CA PHE A 25 10.52 -6.33 -2.10
C PHE A 25 11.57 -5.58 -2.92
N ARG A 26 11.71 -5.98 -4.18
CA ARG A 26 12.44 -5.26 -5.20
C ARG A 26 11.54 -4.89 -6.37
N TYR A 27 11.86 -3.79 -7.03
CA TYR A 27 11.19 -3.42 -8.27
C TYR A 27 11.78 -4.21 -9.44
N PHE A 28 10.92 -4.65 -10.34
CA PHE A 28 11.33 -5.21 -11.63
C PHE A 28 10.56 -4.56 -12.78
N LEU A 29 11.16 -4.53 -13.96
CA LEU A 29 10.52 -4.04 -15.16
C LEU A 29 9.68 -5.16 -15.79
N GLN A 30 8.41 -4.89 -16.03
CA GLN A 30 7.54 -5.79 -16.79
C GLN A 30 7.92 -5.66 -18.28
N VAL A 31 8.61 -6.67 -18.79
CA VAL A 31 9.07 -6.69 -20.19
C VAL A 31 7.90 -7.03 -21.11
N ASN A 32 7.89 -6.40 -22.31
CA ASN A 32 6.87 -6.55 -23.35
C ASN A 32 5.48 -5.97 -23.04
N GLU A 33 5.28 -5.31 -21.90
CA GLU A 33 4.01 -4.65 -21.58
C GLU A 33 3.87 -3.25 -22.24
N CYS A 34 4.98 -2.71 -22.75
CA CYS A 34 5.00 -1.43 -23.47
C CYS A 34 5.46 -1.64 -24.91
N SER A 35 4.64 -1.24 -25.87
CA SER A 35 4.93 -1.35 -27.30
C SER A 35 6.03 -0.41 -27.81
N LYS A 36 6.42 0.61 -27.01
CA LYS A 36 7.48 1.55 -27.37
C LYS A 36 8.86 0.95 -27.12
N LYS A 37 9.67 0.90 -28.17
CA LYS A 37 11.03 0.34 -28.14
C LYS A 37 12.07 1.28 -27.55
N ASP A 38 11.91 2.60 -27.73
CA ASP A 38 12.87 3.61 -27.30
C ASP A 38 12.48 4.15 -25.91
N GLN A 39 12.95 3.47 -24.86
CA GLN A 39 12.66 3.86 -23.48
C GLN A 39 13.87 4.58 -22.88
N SER A 40 13.64 5.77 -22.31
CA SER A 40 14.66 6.49 -21.56
C SER A 40 14.94 5.82 -20.22
N LYS A 41 16.21 5.73 -19.84
CA LYS A 41 16.59 5.29 -18.48
C LYS A 41 16.16 6.34 -17.46
N ILE A 42 15.32 5.97 -16.53
CA ILE A 42 14.84 6.84 -15.45
C ILE A 42 14.98 6.13 -14.10
N LYS A 43 15.38 6.86 -13.06
CA LYS A 43 15.45 6.29 -11.69
C LYS A 43 14.04 5.99 -11.18
N VAL A 44 13.85 4.86 -10.51
CA VAL A 44 12.56 4.41 -9.92
C VAL A 44 11.92 5.52 -9.08
N LYS A 45 12.68 6.18 -8.21
CA LYS A 45 12.19 7.31 -7.41
C LYS A 45 11.57 8.43 -8.26
N LYS A 46 12.21 8.78 -9.38
CA LYS A 46 11.72 9.82 -10.29
C LYS A 46 10.48 9.34 -11.05
N TRP A 47 10.46 8.07 -11.44
CA TRP A 47 9.32 7.45 -12.12
C TRP A 47 8.07 7.43 -11.26
N LEU A 48 8.19 6.96 -10.03
CA LEU A 48 7.06 6.87 -9.10
C LEU A 48 6.53 8.24 -8.70
N GLY A 49 7.39 9.26 -8.57
CA GLY A 49 6.99 10.61 -8.18
C GLY A 49 6.32 10.69 -6.81
N ILE A 50 6.65 9.75 -5.92
CA ILE A 50 6.06 9.67 -4.57
C ILE A 50 6.94 10.45 -3.60
N PRO A 51 6.39 11.44 -2.88
CA PRO A 51 7.12 12.09 -1.79
C PRO A 51 7.51 11.06 -0.74
N ASN A 52 8.71 11.17 -0.18
CA ASN A 52 9.23 10.27 0.85
C ASN A 52 9.08 8.78 0.49
N LEU A 53 9.75 8.35 -0.57
CA LEU A 53 9.70 6.96 -1.07
C LEU A 53 10.00 5.92 0.02
N LYS A 54 10.91 6.22 0.98
CA LYS A 54 11.25 5.30 2.07
C LYS A 54 10.04 4.99 2.96
N SER A 55 9.26 6.00 3.33
CA SER A 55 8.04 5.81 4.13
C SER A 55 6.98 5.04 3.36
N TYR A 56 6.86 5.30 2.05
CA TYR A 56 5.96 4.55 1.19
C TYR A 56 6.37 3.07 1.08
N GLU A 57 7.65 2.78 0.87
CA GLU A 57 8.16 1.41 0.79
C GLU A 57 8.02 0.67 2.12
N LYS A 58 8.23 1.37 3.25
CA LYS A 58 7.96 0.84 4.59
C LYS A 58 6.49 0.45 4.73
N TYR A 59 5.57 1.36 4.40
CA TYR A 59 4.13 1.10 4.39
C TYR A 59 3.76 -0.14 3.55
N ILE A 60 4.30 -0.26 2.35
CA ILE A 60 4.01 -1.39 1.46
C ILE A 60 4.50 -2.72 2.06
N ARG A 61 5.70 -2.74 2.66
CA ARG A 61 6.24 -3.96 3.33
C ARG A 61 5.38 -4.36 4.52
N GLU A 62 5.10 -3.42 5.41
CA GLU A 62 4.30 -3.66 6.62
C GLU A 62 2.89 -4.15 6.27
N TRP A 63 2.29 -3.56 5.23
CA TRP A 63 0.98 -3.98 4.74
C TRP A 63 1.02 -5.39 4.15
N HIS A 64 2.01 -5.71 3.34
CA HIS A 64 2.17 -7.04 2.76
C HIS A 64 2.34 -8.12 3.84
N GLN A 65 3.24 -7.89 4.79
CA GLN A 65 3.46 -8.80 5.92
C GLN A 65 2.20 -8.98 6.77
N PHE A 66 1.48 -7.89 7.02
CA PHE A 66 0.22 -7.96 7.76
C PHE A 66 -0.82 -8.81 7.02
N LEU A 67 -0.97 -8.64 5.70
CA LEU A 67 -1.89 -9.45 4.91
C LEU A 67 -1.52 -10.94 4.92
N GLN A 68 -0.22 -11.27 4.85
CA GLN A 68 0.25 -12.66 4.98
C GLN A 68 -0.12 -13.24 6.38
N THR A 69 0.11 -12.49 7.45
CA THR A 69 -0.30 -12.91 8.80
C THR A 69 -1.81 -13.13 8.88
N CYS A 70 -2.61 -12.26 8.28
CA CYS A 70 -4.06 -12.43 8.23
C CYS A 70 -4.48 -13.67 7.42
N GLU A 71 -3.81 -13.94 6.31
CA GLU A 71 -4.06 -15.11 5.48
C GLU A 71 -3.78 -16.41 6.26
N GLU A 72 -2.66 -16.49 6.97
CA GLU A 72 -2.35 -17.63 7.82
C GLU A 72 -3.39 -17.81 8.93
N ALA A 73 -3.78 -16.73 9.60
CA ALA A 73 -4.81 -16.79 10.65
C ALA A 73 -6.16 -17.27 10.10
N MET A 74 -6.53 -16.86 8.89
CA MET A 74 -7.79 -17.29 8.26
C MET A 74 -7.83 -18.79 7.94
N LYS A 75 -6.70 -19.44 7.72
CA LYS A 75 -6.66 -20.89 7.42
C LYS A 75 -7.27 -21.76 8.53
N THR A 76 -7.32 -21.26 9.74
CA THR A 76 -7.89 -21.97 10.91
C THR A 76 -9.37 -21.70 11.14
N LEU A 77 -9.97 -20.80 10.37
CA LEU A 77 -11.36 -20.36 10.48
C LEU A 77 -12.25 -21.09 9.48
N ASP A 78 -13.52 -21.29 9.83
CA ASP A 78 -14.55 -21.71 8.88
C ASP A 78 -14.89 -20.59 7.89
N ASP A 79 -15.60 -20.93 6.83
CA ASP A 79 -15.92 -20.03 5.71
C ASP A 79 -16.68 -18.76 6.15
N GLU A 80 -17.57 -18.87 7.12
CA GLU A 80 -18.35 -17.75 7.63
C GLU A 80 -17.45 -16.77 8.40
N ASN A 81 -16.62 -17.29 9.29
CA ASN A 81 -15.66 -16.49 10.06
C ASN A 81 -14.58 -15.88 9.17
N GLN A 82 -14.10 -16.60 8.13
CA GLN A 82 -13.19 -16.04 7.14
C GLN A 82 -13.82 -14.83 6.43
N ARG A 83 -15.07 -14.94 6.03
CA ARG A 83 -15.79 -13.83 5.38
C ARG A 83 -15.96 -12.62 6.30
N ILE A 84 -16.33 -12.84 7.56
CA ILE A 84 -16.43 -11.78 8.57
C ILE A 84 -15.08 -11.08 8.76
N PHE A 85 -14.00 -11.86 8.86
CA PHE A 85 -12.65 -11.35 9.03
C PHE A 85 -12.22 -10.48 7.83
N GLN A 86 -12.45 -10.95 6.60
CA GLN A 86 -12.16 -10.18 5.38
C GLN A 86 -12.95 -8.88 5.32
N LEU A 87 -14.24 -8.91 5.66
CA LEU A 87 -15.08 -7.71 5.71
C LEU A 87 -14.59 -6.73 6.77
N TYR A 88 -14.09 -7.21 7.89
CA TYR A 88 -13.52 -6.37 8.94
C TYR A 88 -12.25 -5.66 8.48
N ILE A 89 -11.33 -6.36 7.80
CA ILE A 89 -10.15 -5.76 7.18
C ILE A 89 -10.57 -4.71 6.14
N LEU A 90 -11.48 -5.08 5.23
CA LEU A 90 -11.98 -4.18 4.19
C LEU A 90 -12.57 -2.90 4.79
N ARG A 91 -13.42 -3.04 5.79
CA ARG A 91 -14.03 -1.90 6.49
C ARG A 91 -12.99 -1.02 7.17
N THR A 92 -12.05 -1.62 7.90
CA THR A 92 -11.07 -0.89 8.70
C THR A 92 -10.09 -0.08 7.84
N PHE A 93 -9.60 -0.66 6.74
CA PHE A 93 -8.52 -0.04 5.96
C PHE A 93 -8.98 0.65 4.69
N TYR A 94 -10.12 0.28 4.12
CA TYR A 94 -10.57 0.81 2.82
C TYR A 94 -11.86 1.61 2.89
N GLN A 95 -12.78 1.26 3.78
CA GLN A 95 -14.07 1.96 3.87
C GLN A 95 -14.10 3.04 4.94
N THR A 96 -13.36 2.87 6.05
CA THR A 96 -13.30 3.87 7.11
C THR A 96 -12.39 5.02 6.68
N PRO A 97 -12.90 6.25 6.54
CA PRO A 97 -12.10 7.39 6.12
C PRO A 97 -10.89 7.62 7.03
N TYR A 98 -9.77 8.02 6.43
CA TYR A 98 -8.60 8.48 7.17
C TYR A 98 -8.76 9.97 7.51
N GLN A 99 -8.41 10.36 8.73
CA GLN A 99 -8.47 11.76 9.16
C GLN A 99 -7.21 12.50 8.68
N LEU A 100 -7.18 12.78 7.38
CA LEU A 100 -6.05 13.43 6.72
C LEU A 100 -6.10 14.95 6.78
N CYS A 101 -7.26 15.53 7.14
CA CYS A 101 -7.44 16.97 7.25
C CYS A 101 -6.70 17.51 8.47
N GLY A 102 -5.64 18.27 8.21
CA GLY A 102 -5.03 19.17 9.19
C GLY A 102 -5.69 20.55 9.13
N LYS A 103 -5.21 21.45 9.99
CA LYS A 103 -5.56 22.87 9.91
C LYS A 103 -5.26 23.40 8.50
N GLU A 104 -6.08 24.31 7.99
CA GLU A 104 -5.88 24.97 6.69
C GLU A 104 -4.41 25.41 6.53
N GLY A 105 -3.74 24.98 5.46
CA GLY A 105 -2.34 25.29 5.18
C GLY A 105 -1.34 24.16 5.44
N ALA A 106 -1.77 22.96 5.84
CA ALA A 106 -0.86 21.82 5.98
C ALA A 106 -0.24 21.42 4.63
N GLU A 107 1.10 21.36 4.57
CA GLU A 107 1.83 20.96 3.38
C GLU A 107 1.47 19.52 2.96
N LYS A 108 1.59 19.20 1.68
CA LYS A 108 1.28 17.86 1.12
C LYS A 108 2.04 16.72 1.84
N GLU A 109 3.23 17.01 2.36
CA GLU A 109 4.05 16.04 3.10
C GLU A 109 3.40 15.61 4.42
N ASP A 110 2.70 16.51 5.08
CA ASP A 110 1.97 16.25 6.34
C ASP A 110 0.79 15.27 6.13
N VAL A 111 0.11 15.31 5.00
CA VAL A 111 -0.99 14.39 4.66
C VAL A 111 -0.50 12.93 4.59
N TYR A 112 0.64 12.68 3.95
CA TYR A 112 1.21 11.33 3.86
C TYR A 112 1.68 10.83 5.23
N LEU A 113 2.31 11.68 6.01
CA LEU A 113 2.75 11.32 7.36
C LEU A 113 1.56 10.93 8.24
N ARG A 114 0.49 11.70 8.22
CA ARG A 114 -0.75 11.40 8.96
C ARG A 114 -1.38 10.10 8.52
N PHE A 115 -1.45 9.87 7.21
CA PHE A 115 -1.93 8.60 6.68
C PHE A 115 -1.12 7.42 7.24
N TYR A 116 0.21 7.47 7.19
CA TYR A 116 1.05 6.38 7.68
C TYR A 116 0.92 6.17 9.18
N GLN A 117 0.79 7.23 9.97
CA GLN A 117 0.57 7.15 11.41
C GLN A 117 -0.77 6.48 11.74
N GLU A 118 -1.84 6.95 11.14
CA GLU A 118 -3.18 6.39 11.37
C GLU A 118 -3.27 4.94 10.87
N PHE A 119 -2.69 4.65 9.72
CA PHE A 119 -2.61 3.30 9.19
C PHE A 119 -1.88 2.35 10.14
N SER A 120 -0.73 2.76 10.67
CA SER A 120 0.03 1.97 11.63
C SER A 120 -0.74 1.75 12.94
N MET A 121 -1.47 2.76 13.42
CA MET A 121 -2.35 2.61 14.58
C MET A 121 -3.47 1.61 14.33
N ARG A 122 -4.12 1.66 13.17
CA ARG A 122 -5.17 0.71 12.80
C ARG A 122 -4.63 -0.72 12.73
N MET A 123 -3.45 -0.92 12.12
CA MET A 123 -2.80 -2.24 12.09
C MET A 123 -2.49 -2.76 13.48
N LYS A 124 -1.90 -1.94 14.35
CA LYS A 124 -1.56 -2.34 15.71
C LYS A 124 -2.81 -2.76 16.48
N LYS A 125 -3.85 -1.93 16.44
CA LYS A 125 -5.13 -2.22 17.10
C LYS A 125 -5.74 -3.52 16.60
N LEU A 126 -5.70 -3.77 15.30
CA LEU A 126 -6.25 -4.99 14.72
C LEU A 126 -5.45 -6.23 15.13
N LYS A 127 -4.11 -6.15 15.12
CA LYS A 127 -3.26 -7.23 15.63
C LYS A 127 -3.58 -7.58 17.09
N GLU A 128 -3.70 -6.58 17.95
CA GLU A 128 -4.06 -6.76 19.35
C GLU A 128 -5.44 -7.43 19.53
N GLN A 129 -6.43 -7.02 18.72
CA GLN A 129 -7.79 -7.57 18.78
C GLN A 129 -7.88 -9.01 18.27
N LEU A 130 -7.04 -9.38 17.32
CA LEU A 130 -7.03 -10.71 16.69
C LEU A 130 -6.01 -11.66 17.33
N GLY A 131 -5.17 -11.18 18.26
CA GLY A 131 -4.10 -11.96 18.85
C GLY A 131 -2.99 -12.34 17.86
N LEU A 132 -2.73 -11.48 16.85
CA LEU A 132 -1.74 -11.68 15.78
C LEU A 132 -0.39 -11.04 16.12
#